data_4e21407b4ecfe55a671e3f75484c5350
#
_entry.id   4e21407b4ecfe55a671e3f75484c5350
#
_cell.length_a   1.000
_cell.length_b   1.000
_cell.length_c   1.000
_cell.angle_alpha   90.00
_cell.angle_beta   90.00
_cell.angle_gamma   90.00
#
_symmetry.space_group_name_H-M   'P 1'
#
loop_
_entity.id
_entity.type
_entity.pdbx_description
1 polymer ?
#
loop_
_entity_poly.entity_id
_entity_poly.type
_entity_poly.pdbx_seq_one_letter_code
_entity_poly.pdbx_strand_id
1 'polypeptide(L)'
;MNPITTKLLGSEAEELLNHQCKTIPKADLCLPGPDFVDRAMAVSDRPARVLRNLQALFNFGRLAGTGYLSILPVDQGVEHTAGASFAPNPIYFDPENIVKLALEAGCNAVASTLGVLGAVARKYAHKIPFILKYNHNELMTYPNKYDQILFASIDQAFDMGAVAVGATVYFGAPESNRQIQETSEAFAYAHELGMATILWAYLRNSAFKTEDADYHVASDMTGQANYLAATIEADIIKQKQAENNGGFKALNFAKSNEKMYSELITDHPIDLTRYQV
;
A
#
# COMPACT_ATOMS: atom_id res chain seq x y z
N MET A 1 17.89 -18.44 16.22
CA MET A 1 16.67 -17.60 16.17
C MET A 1 16.87 -16.38 17.06
N ASN A 2 16.47 -15.18 16.64
CA ASN A 2 16.61 -13.98 17.48
C ASN A 2 15.57 -14.04 18.62
N PRO A 3 15.98 -13.98 19.91
CA PRO A 3 15.05 -14.09 21.04
C PRO A 3 13.93 -13.03 21.04
N ILE A 4 14.23 -11.84 20.51
CA ILE A 4 13.24 -10.75 20.41
C ILE A 4 12.16 -11.11 19.40
N THR A 5 12.54 -11.61 18.22
CA THR A 5 11.60 -12.04 17.18
C THR A 5 10.69 -13.16 17.69
N THR A 6 11.25 -14.16 18.34
CA THR A 6 10.48 -15.27 18.94
C THR A 6 9.50 -14.76 19.99
N LYS A 7 9.91 -13.81 20.84
CA LYS A 7 9.03 -13.22 21.85
C LYS A 7 7.89 -12.41 21.22
N LEU A 8 8.14 -11.69 20.14
CA LEU A 8 7.13 -10.89 19.44
C LEU A 8 6.10 -11.74 18.70
N LEU A 9 6.54 -12.85 18.08
CA LEU A 9 5.67 -13.78 17.36
C LEU A 9 4.89 -14.74 18.29
N GLY A 10 5.33 -14.87 19.54
CA GLY A 10 4.64 -15.72 20.53
C GLY A 10 4.60 -17.19 20.13
N SER A 11 3.42 -17.81 20.26
CA SER A 11 3.20 -19.23 19.94
C SER A 11 3.34 -19.58 18.45
N GLU A 12 3.21 -18.61 17.57
CA GLU A 12 3.31 -18.80 16.11
C GLU A 12 4.77 -18.73 15.61
N ALA A 13 5.72 -18.38 16.50
CA ALA A 13 7.11 -18.13 16.13
C ALA A 13 7.78 -19.33 15.42
N GLU A 14 7.57 -20.51 15.91
CA GLU A 14 8.21 -21.70 15.34
C GLU A 14 7.65 -22.04 13.96
N GLU A 15 6.36 -21.98 13.79
CA GLU A 15 5.66 -22.22 12.54
C GLU A 15 6.08 -21.19 11.47
N LEU A 16 5.96 -19.89 11.78
CA LEU A 16 6.27 -18.82 10.84
C LEU A 16 7.75 -18.77 10.45
N LEU A 17 8.68 -18.95 11.40
CA LEU A 17 10.11 -18.83 11.13
C LEU A 17 10.72 -20.05 10.46
N ASN A 18 10.10 -21.23 10.59
CA ASN A 18 10.59 -22.47 10.01
C ASN A 18 9.75 -22.94 8.81
N HIS A 19 8.75 -22.16 8.41
CA HIS A 19 7.87 -22.53 7.29
C HIS A 19 8.66 -22.73 6.00
N GLN A 20 8.40 -23.86 5.34
CA GLN A 20 8.91 -24.16 4.01
C GLN A 20 7.80 -23.98 2.99
N CYS A 21 7.90 -22.94 2.18
CA CYS A 21 6.92 -22.70 1.12
C CYS A 21 6.87 -23.87 0.13
N LYS A 22 5.68 -24.28 -0.19
CA LYS A 22 5.39 -25.45 -1.05
C LYS A 22 4.94 -25.03 -2.45
N THR A 23 4.61 -23.75 -2.65
CA THR A 23 3.98 -23.23 -3.87
C THR A 23 5.00 -22.49 -4.74
N ILE A 24 5.26 -21.21 -4.48
CA ILE A 24 6.15 -20.39 -5.31
C ILE A 24 7.58 -20.49 -4.80
N PRO A 25 8.54 -20.98 -5.62
CA PRO A 25 9.95 -21.06 -5.22
C PRO A 25 10.54 -19.69 -4.93
N LYS A 26 11.45 -19.64 -3.96
CA LYS A 26 12.18 -18.39 -3.64
C LYS A 26 12.94 -17.82 -4.84
N ALA A 27 13.39 -18.67 -5.75
CA ALA A 27 14.14 -18.29 -6.94
C ALA A 27 13.30 -17.47 -7.94
N ASP A 28 11.99 -17.58 -7.88
CA ASP A 28 11.08 -16.87 -8.79
C ASP A 28 10.72 -15.46 -8.26
N LEU A 29 11.19 -15.11 -7.04
CA LEU A 29 10.89 -13.83 -6.41
C LEU A 29 12.02 -12.82 -6.60
N CYS A 30 11.69 -11.57 -6.86
CA CYS A 30 12.62 -10.44 -6.75
C CYS A 30 12.76 -10.03 -5.28
N LEU A 31 13.62 -10.72 -4.53
CA LEU A 31 13.77 -10.51 -3.09
C LEU A 31 14.32 -9.13 -2.76
N PRO A 32 13.88 -8.51 -1.64
CA PRO A 32 14.45 -7.27 -1.15
C PRO A 32 15.96 -7.37 -0.92
N GLY A 33 16.66 -6.27 -1.17
CA GLY A 33 18.11 -6.16 -0.99
C GLY A 33 18.55 -4.71 -1.16
N PRO A 34 19.81 -4.36 -0.86
CA PRO A 34 20.31 -2.98 -0.98
C PRO A 34 20.29 -2.45 -2.42
N ASP A 35 20.26 -3.35 -3.40
CA ASP A 35 20.25 -3.11 -4.84
C ASP A 35 18.83 -3.27 -5.45
N PHE A 36 17.78 -3.19 -4.63
CA PHE A 36 16.42 -3.50 -5.08
C PHE A 36 15.95 -2.57 -6.21
N VAL A 37 16.25 -1.26 -6.14
CA VAL A 37 15.88 -0.31 -7.20
C VAL A 37 16.59 -0.65 -8.51
N ASP A 38 17.86 -1.02 -8.46
CA ASP A 38 18.63 -1.39 -9.66
C ASP A 38 18.10 -2.67 -10.32
N ARG A 39 17.75 -3.67 -9.53
CA ARG A 39 17.28 -4.96 -10.05
C ARG A 39 15.81 -4.96 -10.47
N ALA A 40 14.95 -4.31 -9.69
CA ALA A 40 13.51 -4.36 -9.91
C ALA A 40 12.98 -3.19 -10.74
N MET A 41 13.50 -1.97 -10.50
CA MET A 41 12.94 -0.75 -11.05
C MET A 41 13.72 -0.19 -12.24
N ALA A 42 15.05 -0.31 -12.25
CA ALA A 42 15.87 0.24 -13.35
C ALA A 42 15.66 -0.49 -14.69
N VAL A 43 15.04 -1.66 -14.68
CA VAL A 43 14.66 -2.40 -15.90
C VAL A 43 13.29 -1.98 -16.45
N SER A 44 12.56 -1.12 -15.73
CA SER A 44 11.28 -0.56 -16.15
C SER A 44 11.49 0.70 -17.01
N ASP A 45 10.40 1.27 -17.50
CA ASP A 45 10.38 2.53 -18.25
C ASP A 45 10.38 3.81 -17.38
N ARG A 46 10.60 3.66 -16.06
CA ARG A 46 10.58 4.79 -15.12
C ARG A 46 11.69 5.80 -15.40
N PRO A 47 11.38 7.12 -15.45
CA PRO A 47 12.39 8.17 -15.58
C PRO A 47 13.42 8.12 -14.44
N ALA A 48 14.66 8.51 -14.72
CA ALA A 48 15.74 8.50 -13.72
C ALA A 48 15.42 9.30 -12.44
N ARG A 49 14.57 10.33 -12.53
CA ARG A 49 14.11 11.08 -11.36
C ARG A 49 13.20 10.26 -10.45
N VAL A 50 12.36 9.39 -11.02
CA VAL A 50 11.53 8.44 -10.26
C VAL A 50 12.42 7.42 -9.54
N LEU A 51 13.41 6.83 -10.25
CA LEU A 51 14.37 5.90 -9.64
C LEU A 51 15.13 6.54 -8.47
N ARG A 52 15.56 7.81 -8.61
CA ARG A 52 16.20 8.56 -7.52
C ARG A 52 15.27 8.71 -6.31
N ASN A 53 14.01 9.02 -6.51
CA ASN A 53 13.03 9.18 -5.42
C ASN A 53 12.64 7.84 -4.79
N LEU A 54 12.53 6.77 -5.57
CA LEU A 54 12.41 5.40 -5.03
C LEU A 54 13.64 5.05 -4.17
N GLN A 55 14.84 5.30 -4.66
CA GLN A 55 16.05 5.05 -3.88
C GLN A 55 16.11 5.89 -2.60
N ALA A 56 15.59 7.13 -2.61
CA ALA A 56 15.49 7.95 -1.40
C ALA A 56 14.56 7.32 -0.36
N LEU A 57 13.43 6.73 -0.77
CA LEU A 57 12.55 5.97 0.12
C LEU A 57 13.28 4.76 0.73
N PHE A 58 14.00 3.96 -0.09
CA PHE A 58 14.70 2.76 0.37
C PHE A 58 15.95 3.05 1.20
N ASN A 59 16.51 4.26 1.13
CA ASN A 59 17.71 4.65 1.86
C ASN A 59 17.43 5.46 3.13
N PHE A 60 16.16 5.67 3.49
CA PHE A 60 15.79 6.42 4.68
C PHE A 60 15.27 5.48 5.80
N GLY A 61 15.37 5.96 7.06
CA GLY A 61 14.84 5.28 8.23
C GLY A 61 15.64 4.03 8.66
N ARG A 62 15.05 3.27 9.58
CA ARG A 62 15.69 2.08 10.18
C ARG A 62 15.87 0.90 9.23
N LEU A 63 15.12 0.87 8.13
CA LEU A 63 15.22 -0.17 7.11
C LEU A 63 16.08 0.26 5.90
N ALA A 64 16.80 1.37 6.01
CA ALA A 64 17.66 1.86 4.95
C ALA A 64 18.63 0.78 4.44
N GLY A 65 18.72 0.63 3.13
CA GLY A 65 19.62 -0.32 2.48
C GLY A 65 19.23 -1.80 2.59
N THR A 66 18.02 -2.11 3.09
CA THR A 66 17.55 -3.50 3.19
C THR A 66 16.65 -3.93 2.03
N GLY A 67 16.12 -2.98 1.24
CA GLY A 67 15.09 -3.21 0.25
C GLY A 67 13.67 -3.35 0.84
N TYR A 68 13.51 -3.15 2.15
CA TYR A 68 12.22 -3.08 2.83
C TYR A 68 11.84 -1.64 3.13
N LEU A 69 10.54 -1.38 3.22
CA LEU A 69 9.97 -0.07 3.55
C LEU A 69 9.07 -0.16 4.78
N SER A 70 9.21 0.83 5.67
CA SER A 70 8.28 1.10 6.77
C SER A 70 7.71 2.51 6.56
N ILE A 71 6.46 2.59 6.13
CA ILE A 71 5.76 3.85 5.86
C ILE A 71 4.69 4.05 6.91
N LEU A 72 4.61 5.22 7.54
CA LEU A 72 3.51 5.59 8.44
C LEU A 72 2.42 6.30 7.62
N PRO A 73 1.29 5.63 7.29
CA PRO A 73 0.18 6.27 6.62
C PRO A 73 -0.84 6.80 7.65
N VAL A 74 -1.24 8.07 7.52
CA VAL A 74 -2.26 8.68 8.39
C VAL A 74 -3.20 9.53 7.53
N ASP A 75 -4.41 9.04 7.30
CA ASP A 75 -5.51 9.74 6.62
C ASP A 75 -6.76 9.86 7.51
N GLN A 76 -6.59 9.68 8.81
CA GLN A 76 -7.62 9.91 9.82
C GLN A 76 -8.11 11.36 9.75
N GLY A 77 -9.43 11.53 9.88
CA GLY A 77 -10.10 12.81 9.70
C GLY A 77 -10.70 12.99 8.30
N VAL A 78 -10.39 12.12 7.34
CA VAL A 78 -10.99 12.10 5.99
C VAL A 78 -11.72 10.78 5.75
N GLU A 79 -11.03 9.65 5.76
CA GLU A 79 -11.61 8.31 5.55
C GLU A 79 -12.12 7.67 6.84
N HIS A 80 -11.67 8.15 7.98
CA HIS A 80 -12.06 7.74 9.33
C HIS A 80 -12.30 8.97 10.20
N THR A 81 -13.17 8.86 11.22
CA THR A 81 -13.45 9.98 12.10
C THR A 81 -12.19 10.40 12.88
N ALA A 82 -11.86 11.69 12.83
CA ALA A 82 -10.72 12.24 13.56
C ALA A 82 -10.90 12.05 15.07
N GLY A 83 -12.12 12.28 15.58
CA GLY A 83 -12.45 12.12 16.98
C GLY A 83 -12.19 10.71 17.49
N ALA A 84 -12.71 9.68 16.82
CA ALA A 84 -12.47 8.29 17.23
C ALA A 84 -11.00 7.88 17.11
N SER A 85 -10.30 8.38 16.09
CA SER A 85 -8.90 8.01 15.82
C SER A 85 -7.92 8.67 16.81
N PHE A 86 -8.11 9.95 17.15
CA PHE A 86 -7.12 10.71 17.90
C PHE A 86 -7.50 10.96 19.37
N ALA A 87 -8.79 10.81 19.78
CA ALA A 87 -9.18 11.01 21.16
C ALA A 87 -8.40 10.14 22.18
N PRO A 88 -8.03 8.88 21.88
CA PRO A 88 -7.21 8.08 22.80
C PRO A 88 -5.82 8.67 23.03
N ASN A 89 -5.28 9.43 22.08
CA ASN A 89 -4.03 10.16 22.21
C ASN A 89 -4.13 11.52 21.49
N PRO A 90 -4.69 12.56 22.15
CA PRO A 90 -5.05 13.83 21.53
C PRO A 90 -3.89 14.62 20.93
N ILE A 91 -2.63 14.30 21.26
CA ILE A 91 -1.47 14.97 20.65
C ILE A 91 -1.43 14.83 19.13
N TYR A 92 -2.05 13.78 18.58
CA TYR A 92 -2.08 13.52 17.12
C TYR A 92 -3.13 14.34 16.36
N PHE A 93 -3.95 15.15 17.04
CA PHE A 93 -4.68 16.23 16.37
C PHE A 93 -3.75 17.31 15.81
N ASP A 94 -2.53 17.44 16.36
CA ASP A 94 -1.48 18.28 15.76
C ASP A 94 -0.70 17.49 14.71
N PRO A 95 -0.73 17.92 13.42
CA PRO A 95 -0.02 17.27 12.31
C PRO A 95 1.48 17.08 12.55
N GLU A 96 2.11 18.01 13.28
CA GLU A 96 3.54 17.93 13.58
C GLU A 96 3.89 16.66 14.37
N ASN A 97 3.02 16.23 15.28
CA ASN A 97 3.26 15.04 16.10
C ASN A 97 3.15 13.73 15.29
N ILE A 98 2.37 13.72 14.21
CA ILE A 98 2.33 12.59 13.28
C ILE A 98 3.69 12.41 12.59
N VAL A 99 4.29 13.51 12.11
CA VAL A 99 5.61 13.45 11.46
C VAL A 99 6.72 13.14 12.45
N LYS A 100 6.65 13.68 13.68
CA LYS A 100 7.58 13.34 14.76
C LYS A 100 7.52 11.85 15.07
N LEU A 101 6.32 11.26 15.17
CA LEU A 101 6.16 9.83 15.38
C LEU A 101 6.82 9.00 14.28
N ALA A 102 6.67 9.39 13.01
CA ALA A 102 7.31 8.69 11.90
C ALA A 102 8.84 8.73 12.00
N LEU A 103 9.41 9.89 12.39
CA LEU A 103 10.85 10.07 12.60
C LEU A 103 11.36 9.24 13.79
N GLU A 104 10.69 9.29 14.94
CA GLU A 104 11.04 8.54 16.14
C GLU A 104 10.96 7.02 15.91
N ALA A 105 9.94 6.57 15.17
CA ALA A 105 9.80 5.17 14.77
C ALA A 105 10.84 4.72 13.74
N GLY A 106 11.59 5.65 13.14
CA GLY A 106 12.55 5.35 12.07
C GLY A 106 11.87 4.88 10.79
N CYS A 107 10.68 5.40 10.47
CA CYS A 107 10.00 5.09 9.23
C CYS A 107 10.78 5.59 8.02
N ASN A 108 10.65 4.90 6.89
CA ASN A 108 11.24 5.33 5.60
C ASN A 108 10.51 6.55 5.03
N ALA A 109 9.23 6.70 5.33
CA ALA A 109 8.41 7.81 4.86
C ALA A 109 7.19 8.02 5.76
N VAL A 110 6.56 9.18 5.61
CA VAL A 110 5.22 9.47 6.13
C VAL A 110 4.28 9.75 4.97
N ALA A 111 3.11 9.10 4.97
CA ALA A 111 2.08 9.30 3.97
C ALA A 111 0.86 9.95 4.63
N SER A 112 0.38 11.09 4.09
CA SER A 112 -0.79 11.75 4.65
C SER A 112 -1.48 12.66 3.64
N THR A 113 -2.48 13.40 4.10
CA THR A 113 -3.28 14.34 3.31
C THR A 113 -2.52 15.62 3.00
N LEU A 114 -3.01 16.39 2.01
CA LEU A 114 -2.45 17.69 1.65
C LEU A 114 -2.38 18.65 2.85
N GLY A 115 -3.46 18.74 3.64
CA GLY A 115 -3.51 19.65 4.78
C GLY A 115 -2.52 19.28 5.88
N VAL A 116 -2.39 17.99 6.20
CA VAL A 116 -1.46 17.49 7.23
C VAL A 116 -0.02 17.73 6.83
N LEU A 117 0.39 17.29 5.63
CA LEU A 117 1.77 17.46 5.18
C LEU A 117 2.10 18.93 4.89
N GLY A 118 1.18 19.68 4.29
CA GLY A 118 1.36 21.09 3.96
C GLY A 118 1.62 21.97 5.18
N ALA A 119 0.94 21.69 6.30
CA ALA A 119 1.13 22.41 7.56
C ALA A 119 2.58 22.32 8.10
N VAL A 120 3.31 21.26 7.76
CA VAL A 120 4.63 20.95 8.33
C VAL A 120 5.74 20.79 7.29
N ALA A 121 5.44 20.91 6.00
CA ALA A 121 6.37 20.63 4.91
C ALA A 121 7.69 21.45 5.02
N ARG A 122 7.61 22.74 5.31
CA ARG A 122 8.80 23.60 5.44
C ARG A 122 9.76 23.16 6.55
N LYS A 123 9.23 22.50 7.59
CA LYS A 123 10.02 21.97 8.71
C LYS A 123 10.58 20.57 8.46
N TYR A 124 9.88 19.75 7.68
CA TYR A 124 10.12 18.30 7.69
C TYR A 124 10.35 17.65 6.33
N ALA A 125 9.96 18.25 5.20
CA ALA A 125 10.12 17.62 3.89
C ALA A 125 11.58 17.26 3.53
N HIS A 126 12.57 17.97 4.13
CA HIS A 126 14.00 17.66 3.99
C HIS A 126 14.53 16.68 5.05
N LYS A 127 13.71 16.26 6.01
CA LYS A 127 14.09 15.36 7.13
C LYS A 127 13.52 13.97 7.02
N ILE A 128 12.42 13.78 6.31
CA ILE A 128 11.77 12.51 6.06
C ILE A 128 11.05 12.58 4.72
N PRO A 129 11.15 11.55 3.87
CA PRO A 129 10.39 11.48 2.63
C PRO A 129 8.89 11.62 2.85
N PHE A 130 8.24 12.50 2.08
CA PHE A 130 6.79 12.70 2.09
C PHE A 130 6.13 11.95 0.94
N ILE A 131 5.00 11.30 1.23
CA ILE A 131 4.09 10.69 0.27
C ILE A 131 2.76 11.42 0.39
N LEU A 132 2.36 12.19 -0.61
CA LEU A 132 1.06 12.85 -0.60
C LEU A 132 -0.01 11.89 -1.11
N LYS A 133 -0.93 11.46 -0.23
CA LYS A 133 -2.14 10.76 -0.65
C LYS A 133 -3.16 11.79 -1.15
N TYR A 134 -3.41 11.80 -2.48
CA TYR A 134 -4.14 12.87 -3.14
C TYR A 134 -5.64 12.60 -3.30
N ASN A 135 -6.08 11.35 -3.18
CA ASN A 135 -7.50 10.99 -3.22
C ASN A 135 -7.96 10.30 -1.93
N HIS A 136 -9.22 10.47 -1.59
CA HIS A 136 -9.81 9.92 -0.38
C HIS A 136 -11.31 9.61 -0.57
N ASN A 137 -11.79 8.61 0.18
CA ASN A 137 -13.23 8.43 0.39
C ASN A 137 -13.70 9.44 1.45
N GLU A 138 -14.63 10.30 1.04
CA GLU A 138 -15.21 11.31 1.92
C GLU A 138 -16.17 10.63 2.93
N LEU A 139 -15.81 10.70 4.21
CA LEU A 139 -16.51 9.98 5.29
C LEU A 139 -17.94 10.40 5.50
N MET A 140 -18.29 11.67 5.25
CA MET A 140 -19.63 12.23 5.55
C MET A 140 -20.69 11.80 4.56
N THR A 141 -20.31 11.23 3.40
CA THR A 141 -21.26 10.64 2.46
C THR A 141 -21.91 9.40 3.09
N TYR A 142 -23.20 9.46 3.37
CA TYR A 142 -23.96 8.36 3.96
C TYR A 142 -25.23 8.05 3.14
N PRO A 143 -25.51 6.78 2.81
CA PRO A 143 -24.64 5.61 3.00
C PRO A 143 -23.35 5.71 2.18
N ASN A 144 -22.26 5.09 2.68
CA ASN A 144 -20.95 5.14 2.02
C ASN A 144 -21.02 4.49 0.63
N LYS A 145 -20.54 5.20 -0.39
CA LYS A 145 -20.49 4.72 -1.78
C LYS A 145 -19.15 4.12 -2.17
N TYR A 146 -18.18 4.13 -1.26
CA TYR A 146 -16.80 3.69 -1.55
C TYR A 146 -16.19 4.44 -2.74
N ASP A 147 -16.46 5.74 -2.81
CA ASP A 147 -15.93 6.61 -3.84
C ASP A 147 -14.64 7.30 -3.37
N GLN A 148 -13.62 7.24 -4.21
CA GLN A 148 -12.37 7.96 -4.01
C GLN A 148 -12.38 9.18 -4.90
N ILE A 149 -12.33 10.37 -4.30
CA ILE A 149 -12.34 11.64 -5.01
C ILE A 149 -11.04 12.41 -4.76
N LEU A 150 -10.70 13.35 -5.63
CA LEU A 150 -9.48 14.14 -5.53
C LEU A 150 -9.58 15.19 -4.42
N PHE A 151 -8.60 15.21 -3.52
CA PHE A 151 -8.41 16.20 -2.46
C PHE A 151 -7.16 17.07 -2.69
N ALA A 152 -6.31 16.67 -3.63
CA ALA A 152 -5.10 17.39 -3.99
C ALA A 152 -4.73 17.16 -5.45
N SER A 153 -3.92 18.05 -6.02
CA SER A 153 -3.28 17.86 -7.33
C SER A 153 -1.87 17.29 -7.19
N ILE A 154 -1.35 16.77 -8.30
CA ILE A 154 0.02 16.28 -8.40
C ILE A 154 1.03 17.43 -8.30
N ASP A 155 0.69 18.61 -8.85
CA ASP A 155 1.52 19.83 -8.71
C ASP A 155 1.69 20.22 -7.24
N GLN A 156 0.62 20.15 -6.44
CA GLN A 156 0.72 20.45 -5.01
C GLN A 156 1.65 19.48 -4.28
N ALA A 157 1.68 18.22 -4.68
CA ALA A 157 2.63 17.25 -4.14
C ALA A 157 4.07 17.60 -4.53
N PHE A 158 4.29 17.94 -5.78
CA PHE A 158 5.60 18.34 -6.29
C PHE A 158 6.12 19.60 -5.61
N ASP A 159 5.32 20.65 -5.52
CA ASP A 159 5.68 21.93 -4.88
C ASP A 159 5.97 21.77 -3.38
N MET A 160 5.31 20.81 -2.72
CA MET A 160 5.56 20.45 -1.32
C MET A 160 6.91 19.76 -1.11
N GLY A 161 7.51 19.21 -2.17
CA GLY A 161 8.72 18.40 -2.11
C GLY A 161 8.46 16.93 -1.77
N ALA A 162 7.27 16.42 -2.06
CA ALA A 162 6.98 14.99 -1.93
C ALA A 162 7.82 14.16 -2.90
N VAL A 163 8.30 13.02 -2.46
CA VAL A 163 9.07 12.08 -3.30
C VAL A 163 8.17 11.09 -4.02
N ALA A 164 6.93 10.94 -3.53
CA ALA A 164 5.93 10.06 -4.10
C ALA A 164 4.53 10.63 -3.89
N VAL A 165 3.61 10.18 -4.73
CA VAL A 165 2.17 10.37 -4.53
C VAL A 165 1.50 9.02 -4.22
N GLY A 166 0.40 9.07 -3.46
CA GLY A 166 -0.38 7.91 -3.11
C GLY A 166 -1.84 8.05 -3.49
N ALA A 167 -2.45 6.97 -3.91
CA ALA A 167 -3.88 6.90 -4.19
C ALA A 167 -4.49 5.63 -3.61
N THR A 168 -5.80 5.64 -3.44
CA THR A 168 -6.60 4.43 -3.25
C THR A 168 -7.48 4.22 -4.48
N VAL A 169 -7.54 3.00 -4.97
CA VAL A 169 -8.61 2.54 -5.86
C VAL A 169 -9.40 1.47 -5.15
N TYR A 170 -10.71 1.64 -5.09
CA TYR A 170 -11.64 0.63 -4.60
C TYR A 170 -12.14 -0.21 -5.78
N PHE A 171 -11.34 -1.22 -6.14
CA PHE A 171 -11.67 -2.13 -7.23
C PHE A 171 -13.00 -2.86 -6.96
N GLY A 172 -13.89 -2.87 -7.94
CA GLY A 172 -15.21 -3.46 -7.86
C GLY A 172 -16.28 -2.55 -7.24
N ALA A 173 -15.95 -1.37 -6.72
CA ALA A 173 -16.94 -0.36 -6.35
C ALA A 173 -17.65 0.19 -7.60
N PRO A 174 -18.89 0.74 -7.47
CA PRO A 174 -19.59 1.32 -8.61
C PRO A 174 -18.77 2.38 -9.37
N GLU A 175 -17.95 3.15 -8.66
CA GLU A 175 -17.14 4.24 -9.20
C GLU A 175 -15.72 3.80 -9.58
N SER A 176 -15.40 2.49 -9.54
CA SER A 176 -14.03 2.00 -9.76
C SER A 176 -13.47 2.38 -11.13
N ASN A 177 -14.28 2.41 -12.18
CA ASN A 177 -13.83 2.78 -13.53
C ASN A 177 -13.28 4.21 -13.57
N ARG A 178 -13.98 5.17 -12.94
CA ARG A 178 -13.53 6.56 -12.85
C ARG A 178 -12.27 6.66 -11.99
N GLN A 179 -12.23 5.98 -10.84
CA GLN A 179 -11.07 5.96 -9.95
C GLN A 179 -9.81 5.42 -10.65
N ILE A 180 -9.95 4.36 -11.45
CA ILE A 180 -8.85 3.80 -12.23
C ILE A 180 -8.34 4.83 -13.25
N GLN A 181 -9.24 5.46 -13.99
CA GLN A 181 -8.90 6.44 -15.03
C GLN A 181 -8.19 7.65 -14.43
N GLU A 182 -8.76 8.27 -13.40
CA GLU A 182 -8.16 9.42 -12.70
C GLU A 182 -6.80 9.09 -12.09
N THR A 183 -6.67 7.87 -11.52
CA THR A 183 -5.39 7.43 -10.92
C THR A 183 -4.33 7.17 -11.99
N SER A 184 -4.70 6.55 -13.12
CA SER A 184 -3.77 6.31 -14.23
C SER A 184 -3.22 7.61 -14.80
N GLU A 185 -4.09 8.62 -15.03
CA GLU A 185 -3.68 9.95 -15.50
C GLU A 185 -2.76 10.66 -14.48
N ALA A 186 -3.11 10.59 -13.19
CA ALA A 186 -2.32 11.19 -12.14
C ALA A 186 -0.94 10.53 -11.97
N PHE A 187 -0.86 9.21 -12.10
CA PHE A 187 0.39 8.46 -12.01
C PHE A 187 1.32 8.77 -13.17
N ALA A 188 0.78 8.82 -14.39
CA ALA A 188 1.57 9.25 -15.57
C ALA A 188 2.17 10.64 -15.34
N TYR A 189 1.38 11.60 -14.87
CA TYR A 189 1.86 12.95 -14.58
C TYR A 189 2.85 13.01 -13.42
N ALA A 190 2.66 12.20 -12.37
CA ALA A 190 3.63 12.09 -11.28
C ALA A 190 4.99 11.58 -11.75
N HIS A 191 5.02 10.59 -12.66
CA HIS A 191 6.25 10.09 -13.27
C HIS A 191 6.94 11.16 -14.13
N GLU A 192 6.19 11.96 -14.89
CA GLU A 192 6.75 13.11 -15.65
C GLU A 192 7.47 14.11 -14.73
N LEU A 193 6.91 14.39 -13.55
CA LEU A 193 7.50 15.24 -12.53
C LEU A 193 8.60 14.55 -11.72
N GLY A 194 8.77 13.24 -11.86
CA GLY A 194 9.80 12.43 -11.21
C GLY A 194 9.43 11.88 -9.85
N MET A 195 8.15 11.92 -9.45
CA MET A 195 7.66 11.31 -8.21
C MET A 195 7.31 9.84 -8.44
N ALA A 196 7.56 9.01 -7.43
CA ALA A 196 7.11 7.62 -7.42
C ALA A 196 5.60 7.55 -7.14
N THR A 197 5.00 6.41 -7.47
CA THR A 197 3.55 6.18 -7.33
C THR A 197 3.25 5.00 -6.41
N ILE A 198 2.31 5.18 -5.49
CA ILE A 198 1.92 4.17 -4.51
C ILE A 198 0.42 3.97 -4.56
N LEU A 199 -0.05 2.73 -4.78
CA LEU A 199 -1.47 2.43 -4.82
C LEU A 199 -1.91 1.57 -3.63
N TRP A 200 -2.90 2.05 -2.88
CA TRP A 200 -3.72 1.23 -1.99
C TRP A 200 -4.75 0.49 -2.84
N ALA A 201 -4.44 -0.76 -3.20
CA ALA A 201 -5.23 -1.57 -4.13
C ALA A 201 -6.27 -2.40 -3.36
N TYR A 202 -7.40 -1.79 -3.02
CA TYR A 202 -8.40 -2.44 -2.19
C TYR A 202 -9.64 -2.86 -2.97
N LEU A 203 -10.19 -4.01 -2.61
CA LEU A 203 -11.49 -4.44 -3.10
C LEU A 203 -12.62 -3.76 -2.30
N ARG A 204 -13.65 -3.30 -2.98
CA ARG A 204 -14.88 -2.80 -2.35
C ARG A 204 -16.08 -3.08 -3.25
N ASN A 205 -16.86 -4.07 -2.86
CA ASN A 205 -18.14 -4.39 -3.50
C ASN A 205 -19.02 -5.09 -2.47
N SER A 206 -20.26 -4.64 -2.31
CA SER A 206 -21.18 -5.28 -1.35
C SER A 206 -21.44 -6.75 -1.65
N ALA A 207 -21.37 -7.16 -2.93
CA ALA A 207 -21.53 -8.55 -3.34
C ALA A 207 -20.32 -9.45 -2.98
N PHE A 208 -19.18 -8.88 -2.57
CA PHE A 208 -18.01 -9.65 -2.11
C PHE A 208 -18.08 -10.04 -0.64
N LYS A 209 -19.20 -9.76 0.01
CA LYS A 209 -19.46 -10.20 1.37
C LYS A 209 -20.80 -10.95 1.42
N THR A 210 -20.77 -12.18 1.91
CA THR A 210 -21.94 -12.99 2.17
C THR A 210 -22.20 -13.09 3.68
N GLU A 211 -23.23 -13.85 4.09
CA GLU A 211 -23.47 -14.14 5.50
C GLU A 211 -22.34 -14.99 6.10
N ASP A 212 -21.71 -15.86 5.27
CA ASP A 212 -20.73 -16.84 5.72
C ASP A 212 -19.27 -16.32 5.66
N ALA A 213 -18.94 -15.41 4.72
CA ALA A 213 -17.55 -15.00 4.47
C ALA A 213 -17.41 -13.61 3.88
N ASP A 214 -16.23 -13.01 4.10
CA ASP A 214 -15.79 -11.73 3.50
C ASP A 214 -14.66 -12.00 2.48
N TYR A 215 -14.99 -11.92 1.20
CA TYR A 215 -14.06 -12.17 0.10
C TYR A 215 -13.21 -10.96 -0.32
N HIS A 216 -13.34 -9.81 0.37
CA HIS A 216 -12.49 -8.62 0.08
C HIS A 216 -11.00 -8.85 0.33
N VAL A 217 -10.63 -9.95 0.95
CA VAL A 217 -9.24 -10.36 1.19
C VAL A 217 -8.91 -11.71 0.55
N ALA A 218 -9.79 -12.23 -0.32
CA ALA A 218 -9.52 -13.48 -1.05
C ALA A 218 -8.25 -13.34 -1.89
N SER A 219 -7.37 -14.33 -1.84
CA SER A 219 -6.04 -14.28 -2.45
C SER A 219 -6.07 -14.10 -3.97
N ASP A 220 -6.98 -14.77 -4.66
CA ASP A 220 -7.17 -14.63 -6.11
C ASP A 220 -7.67 -13.25 -6.52
N MET A 221 -8.58 -12.67 -5.75
CA MET A 221 -9.16 -11.35 -6.00
C MET A 221 -8.18 -10.22 -5.64
N THR A 222 -7.44 -10.35 -4.54
CA THR A 222 -6.41 -9.38 -4.15
C THR A 222 -5.21 -9.44 -5.10
N GLY A 223 -4.82 -10.64 -5.57
CA GLY A 223 -3.83 -10.80 -6.62
C GLY A 223 -4.24 -10.12 -7.93
N GLN A 224 -5.53 -10.23 -8.31
CA GLN A 224 -6.07 -9.51 -9.47
C GLN A 224 -6.03 -8.00 -9.25
N ALA A 225 -6.33 -7.51 -8.05
CA ALA A 225 -6.22 -6.08 -7.72
C ALA A 225 -4.76 -5.59 -7.82
N ASN A 226 -3.78 -6.39 -7.39
CA ASN A 226 -2.36 -6.08 -7.55
C ASN A 226 -1.96 -6.01 -9.03
N TYR A 227 -2.45 -6.94 -9.85
CA TYR A 227 -2.19 -6.92 -11.30
C TYR A 227 -2.77 -5.67 -11.96
N LEU A 228 -4.00 -5.26 -11.60
CA LEU A 228 -4.59 -4.00 -12.07
C LEU A 228 -3.78 -2.78 -11.62
N ALA A 229 -3.29 -2.78 -10.39
CA ALA A 229 -2.44 -1.72 -9.86
C ALA A 229 -1.11 -1.60 -10.63
N ALA A 230 -0.46 -2.72 -10.93
CA ALA A 230 0.74 -2.74 -11.78
C ALA A 230 0.44 -2.27 -13.21
N THR A 231 -0.75 -2.61 -13.74
CA THR A 231 -1.18 -2.21 -15.10
C THR A 231 -1.31 -0.69 -15.25
N ILE A 232 -1.68 0.03 -14.18
CA ILE A 232 -1.73 1.50 -14.16
C ILE A 232 -0.45 2.14 -13.60
N GLU A 233 0.64 1.38 -13.61
CA GLU A 233 1.99 1.85 -13.28
C GLU A 233 2.19 2.30 -11.83
N ALA A 234 1.57 1.61 -10.86
CA ALA A 234 1.97 1.77 -9.47
C ALA A 234 3.37 1.17 -9.24
N ASP A 235 4.31 1.98 -8.72
CA ASP A 235 5.65 1.52 -8.36
C ASP A 235 5.65 0.68 -7.07
N ILE A 236 4.74 1.01 -6.16
CA ILE A 236 4.53 0.30 -4.91
C ILE A 236 3.05 0.02 -4.73
N ILE A 237 2.71 -1.21 -4.39
CA ILE A 237 1.33 -1.64 -4.18
C ILE A 237 1.13 -2.01 -2.71
N LYS A 238 0.21 -1.33 -2.04
CA LYS A 238 -0.23 -1.70 -0.70
C LYS A 238 -1.47 -2.60 -0.80
N GLN A 239 -1.36 -3.81 -0.27
CA GLN A 239 -2.45 -4.77 -0.21
C GLN A 239 -2.69 -5.22 1.23
N LYS A 240 -3.88 -5.75 1.52
CA LYS A 240 -4.19 -6.45 2.76
C LYS A 240 -3.58 -7.85 2.74
N GLN A 241 -3.33 -8.41 3.93
CA GLN A 241 -3.00 -9.83 4.04
C GLN A 241 -4.11 -10.66 3.40
N ALA A 242 -3.74 -11.55 2.49
CA ALA A 242 -4.68 -12.39 1.76
C ALA A 242 -5.13 -13.60 2.58
N GLU A 243 -6.32 -14.12 2.25
CA GLU A 243 -6.89 -15.35 2.78
C GLU A 243 -7.21 -16.34 1.66
N ASN A 244 -7.12 -17.63 1.96
CA ASN A 244 -7.57 -18.70 1.06
C ASN A 244 -9.03 -19.05 1.38
N ASN A 245 -9.96 -18.25 0.88
CA ASN A 245 -11.40 -18.43 1.15
C ASN A 245 -12.24 -18.71 -0.11
N GLY A 246 -11.58 -18.95 -1.25
CA GLY A 246 -12.23 -19.37 -2.49
C GLY A 246 -12.64 -18.24 -3.45
N GLY A 247 -12.60 -16.98 -3.03
CA GLY A 247 -12.76 -15.78 -3.86
C GLY A 247 -13.69 -15.89 -5.06
N PHE A 248 -13.16 -15.79 -6.28
CA PHE A 248 -13.93 -15.87 -7.53
C PHE A 248 -14.73 -17.15 -7.66
N LYS A 249 -14.18 -18.30 -7.22
CA LYS A 249 -14.84 -19.58 -7.27
C LYS A 249 -16.04 -19.64 -6.32
N ALA A 250 -15.87 -19.18 -5.09
CA ALA A 250 -16.94 -19.18 -4.08
C ALA A 250 -18.09 -18.22 -4.46
N LEU A 251 -17.75 -17.06 -5.05
CA LEU A 251 -18.73 -16.07 -5.51
C LEU A 251 -19.36 -16.43 -6.86
N ASN A 252 -18.88 -17.47 -7.54
CA ASN A 252 -19.25 -17.78 -8.93
C ASN A 252 -19.15 -16.54 -9.85
N PHE A 253 -18.10 -15.77 -9.67
CA PHE A 253 -17.84 -14.51 -10.36
C PHE A 253 -16.53 -14.60 -11.16
N ALA A 254 -16.52 -14.09 -12.41
CA ALA A 254 -15.40 -14.21 -13.34
C ALA A 254 -15.01 -15.69 -13.62
N LYS A 255 -13.79 -15.93 -14.08
CA LYS A 255 -13.23 -17.26 -14.30
C LYS A 255 -11.92 -17.41 -13.56
N SER A 256 -11.73 -18.50 -12.88
CA SER A 256 -10.47 -18.88 -12.26
C SER A 256 -10.04 -20.26 -12.72
N ASN A 257 -8.77 -20.60 -12.52
CA ASN A 257 -8.23 -21.91 -12.82
C ASN A 257 -8.01 -22.69 -11.52
N GLU A 258 -8.38 -23.98 -11.50
CA GLU A 258 -8.21 -24.83 -10.31
C GLU A 258 -6.76 -24.87 -9.80
N LYS A 259 -5.77 -24.73 -10.68
CA LYS A 259 -4.35 -24.64 -10.31
C LYS A 259 -4.04 -23.50 -9.37
N MET A 260 -4.79 -22.39 -9.47
CA MET A 260 -4.65 -21.27 -8.54
C MET A 260 -4.83 -21.75 -7.10
N TYR A 261 -5.84 -22.58 -6.84
CA TYR A 261 -6.19 -23.04 -5.49
C TYR A 261 -5.43 -24.30 -5.05
N SER A 262 -4.97 -25.13 -5.99
CA SER A 262 -4.29 -26.40 -5.70
C SER A 262 -2.77 -26.35 -5.75
N GLU A 263 -2.18 -25.40 -6.50
CA GLU A 263 -0.75 -25.36 -6.78
C GLU A 263 -0.08 -24.03 -6.35
N LEU A 264 -0.79 -22.89 -6.43
CA LEU A 264 -0.19 -21.56 -6.25
C LEU A 264 -0.35 -20.99 -4.85
N ILE A 265 -1.32 -21.46 -4.07
CA ILE A 265 -1.58 -21.00 -2.70
C ILE A 265 -1.76 -22.17 -1.75
N THR A 266 -1.58 -21.89 -0.46
CA THR A 266 -2.00 -22.73 0.67
C THR A 266 -2.74 -21.84 1.68
N ASP A 267 -3.13 -22.39 2.83
CA ASP A 267 -3.69 -21.59 3.93
C ASP A 267 -2.63 -20.81 4.71
N HIS A 268 -1.35 -21.08 4.45
CA HIS A 268 -0.26 -20.46 5.19
C HIS A 268 0.00 -19.02 4.71
N PRO A 269 0.06 -18.01 5.61
CA PRO A 269 0.18 -16.60 5.24
C PRO A 269 1.43 -16.26 4.43
N ILE A 270 2.54 -17.00 4.61
CA ILE A 270 3.76 -16.80 3.82
C ILE A 270 3.56 -17.26 2.37
N ASP A 271 2.90 -18.39 2.13
CA ASP A 271 2.60 -18.85 0.78
C ASP A 271 1.62 -17.90 0.07
N LEU A 272 0.60 -17.42 0.80
CA LEU A 272 -0.33 -16.40 0.30
C LEU A 272 0.39 -15.10 -0.06
N THR A 273 1.34 -14.65 0.80
CA THR A 273 2.15 -13.45 0.51
C THR A 273 3.01 -13.65 -0.73
N ARG A 274 3.64 -14.81 -0.91
CA ARG A 274 4.44 -15.09 -2.11
C ARG A 274 3.63 -15.08 -3.41
N TYR A 275 2.37 -15.50 -3.33
CA TYR A 275 1.46 -15.40 -4.47
C TYR A 275 1.11 -13.93 -4.82
N GLN A 276 1.15 -13.02 -3.85
CA GLN A 276 0.80 -11.60 -4.04
C GLN A 276 1.94 -10.77 -4.65
N VAL A 277 3.17 -11.21 -4.55
CA VAL A 277 4.39 -10.52 -4.98
C VAL A 277 5.05 -11.23 -6.16
#